data_d24978d45b31f796e62eca3ce838e1cf
#
_entry.id   d24978d45b31f796e62eca3ce838e1cf
#
_cell.length_a   1.000
_cell.length_b   1.000
_cell.length_c   1.000
_cell.angle_alpha   90.00
_cell.angle_beta   90.00
_cell.angle_gamma   90.00
#
_symmetry.space_group_name_H-M   'P 1'
#
loop_
_entity.id
_entity.type
_entity.pdbx_description
1 polymer ?
#
loop_
_entity_poly.entity_id
_entity_poly.type
_entity_poly.pdbx_seq_one_letter_code
_entity_poly.pdbx_strand_id
1 'polypeptide(L)'
;VASGVALLGLRTGIVSKLPQNELGTFIKNRIRFVGVSDDYLVYDDTPDARLGLYYYEMGAAPRKPTIVYDRHQASVTRIKMSEIPDDIYHSARMFHTSGISLALCQNMQNVAVELIRRFKAAGATISFDVNYRANLWSEEDARKTIEEILPLVDVLFVSEETSRRMFKKTGDLKEIMKSYATDYGVKIVATTQRTVLSPRKHNFTSVLYSAQQDAFYTEPPYTNIDVIDR
;
A
#
# COMPACT_ATOMS: atom_id res chain seq x y z
N VAL A 1 6.42 2.84 1.80
CA VAL A 1 6.92 1.49 2.12
C VAL A 1 8.36 1.34 1.64
N ALA A 2 8.66 1.43 0.32
CA ALA A 2 10.00 1.19 -0.22
C ALA A 2 11.11 1.99 0.49
N SER A 3 10.92 3.30 0.69
CA SER A 3 11.88 4.15 1.40
C SER A 3 12.13 3.71 2.84
N GLY A 4 11.07 3.33 3.57
CA GLY A 4 11.22 2.83 4.94
C GLY A 4 12.00 1.52 5.00
N VAL A 5 11.74 0.61 4.04
CA VAL A 5 12.46 -0.67 3.93
C VAL A 5 13.94 -0.44 3.58
N ALA A 6 14.26 0.52 2.69
CA ALA A 6 15.63 0.90 2.35
C ALA A 6 16.39 1.47 3.57
N LEU A 7 15.73 2.37 4.33
CA LEU A 7 16.30 2.95 5.54
C LEU A 7 16.55 1.91 6.65
N LEU A 8 15.82 0.80 6.64
CA LEU A 8 16.07 -0.34 7.52
C LEU A 8 17.17 -1.29 7.00
N GLY A 9 17.90 -0.91 5.95
CA GLY A 9 19.07 -1.63 5.44
C GLY A 9 18.74 -2.77 4.45
N LEU A 10 17.51 -2.89 3.97
CA LEU A 10 17.13 -3.88 2.98
C LEU A 10 17.17 -3.31 1.56
N ARG A 11 17.58 -4.13 0.59
CA ARG A 11 17.50 -3.75 -0.83
C ARG A 11 16.05 -3.70 -1.26
N THR A 12 15.66 -2.60 -1.91
CA THR A 12 14.29 -2.38 -2.37
C THR A 12 14.29 -1.62 -3.69
N GLY A 13 13.33 -1.89 -4.53
CA GLY A 13 13.08 -1.19 -5.78
C GLY A 13 11.61 -0.79 -5.89
N ILE A 14 11.29 -0.01 -6.89
CA ILE A 14 9.93 0.44 -7.17
C ILE A 14 9.58 0.21 -8.63
N VAL A 15 8.40 -0.34 -8.87
CA VAL A 15 7.76 -0.39 -10.20
C VAL A 15 6.81 0.78 -10.30
N SER A 16 7.05 1.69 -11.21
CA SER A 16 6.19 2.86 -11.45
C SER A 16 6.46 3.45 -12.83
N LYS A 17 5.58 4.33 -13.29
CA LYS A 17 5.77 5.08 -14.53
C LYS A 17 5.78 6.57 -14.22
N LEU A 18 6.84 7.24 -14.65
CA LEU A 18 7.07 8.67 -14.44
C LEU A 18 7.01 9.43 -15.78
N PRO A 19 6.59 10.70 -15.81
CA PRO A 19 6.73 11.52 -17.00
C PRO A 19 8.22 11.73 -17.34
N GLN A 20 8.54 11.73 -18.62
CA GLN A 20 9.91 11.95 -19.12
C GLN A 20 10.22 13.46 -19.20
N ASN A 21 10.25 14.11 -18.04
CA ASN A 21 10.53 15.54 -17.89
C ASN A 21 11.27 15.80 -16.56
N GLU A 22 11.49 17.08 -16.25
CA GLU A 22 12.22 17.51 -15.03
C GLU A 22 11.52 17.03 -13.74
N LEU A 23 10.18 16.99 -13.70
CA LEU A 23 9.46 16.52 -12.53
C LEU A 23 9.63 15.01 -12.33
N GLY A 24 9.61 14.21 -13.41
CA GLY A 24 9.92 12.79 -13.34
C GLY A 24 11.37 12.55 -12.91
N THR A 25 12.31 13.32 -13.42
CA THR A 25 13.72 13.30 -13.00
C THR A 25 13.87 13.65 -11.51
N PHE A 26 13.15 14.66 -11.04
CA PHE A 26 13.14 15.03 -9.61
C PHE A 26 12.67 13.84 -8.75
N ILE A 27 11.57 13.19 -9.11
CA ILE A 27 11.06 12.03 -8.37
C ILE A 27 12.04 10.85 -8.40
N LYS A 28 12.63 10.54 -9.57
CA LYS A 28 13.68 9.52 -9.67
C LYS A 28 14.82 9.80 -8.69
N ASN A 29 15.32 11.03 -8.67
CA ASN A 29 16.42 11.41 -7.80
C ASN A 29 16.04 11.33 -6.30
N ARG A 30 14.79 11.65 -5.94
CA ARG A 30 14.29 11.47 -4.57
C ARG A 30 14.18 10.01 -4.16
N ILE A 31 13.77 9.12 -5.07
CA ILE A 31 13.75 7.67 -4.84
C ILE A 31 15.17 7.16 -4.59
N ARG A 32 16.13 7.51 -5.43
CA ARG A 32 17.55 7.14 -5.27
C ARG A 32 18.18 7.69 -4.00
N PHE A 33 17.86 8.94 -3.64
CA PHE A 33 18.36 9.60 -2.43
C PHE A 33 18.07 8.81 -1.16
N VAL A 34 16.94 8.11 -1.09
CA VAL A 34 16.57 7.26 0.05
C VAL A 34 16.98 5.80 -0.12
N GLY A 35 17.84 5.49 -1.10
CA GLY A 35 18.41 4.14 -1.30
C GLY A 35 17.48 3.14 -1.99
N VAL A 36 16.40 3.60 -2.62
CA VAL A 36 15.50 2.74 -3.41
C VAL A 36 16.01 2.66 -4.85
N SER A 37 16.11 1.44 -5.42
CA SER A 37 16.48 1.23 -6.83
C SER A 37 15.41 1.81 -7.75
N ASP A 38 15.87 2.44 -8.83
CA ASP A 38 15.10 2.98 -9.94
C ASP A 38 15.13 2.10 -11.21
N ASP A 39 15.67 0.87 -11.12
CA ASP A 39 15.88 -0.03 -12.27
C ASP A 39 14.59 -0.41 -12.98
N TYR A 40 13.45 -0.40 -12.29
CA TYR A 40 12.13 -0.75 -12.81
C TYR A 40 11.19 0.45 -12.97
N LEU A 41 11.76 1.67 -13.06
CA LEU A 41 11.00 2.85 -13.45
C LEU A 41 10.82 2.89 -14.97
N VAL A 42 9.57 3.04 -15.38
CA VAL A 42 9.18 3.25 -16.79
C VAL A 42 8.93 4.72 -17.03
N TYR A 43 9.13 5.21 -18.25
CA TYR A 43 8.95 6.61 -18.60
C TYR A 43 7.83 6.82 -19.60
N ASP A 44 7.05 7.88 -19.39
CA ASP A 44 5.97 8.34 -20.23
C ASP A 44 6.45 9.57 -20.99
N ASP A 45 6.63 9.44 -22.30
CA ASP A 45 7.11 10.48 -23.22
C ASP A 45 5.97 11.18 -23.97
N THR A 46 4.72 10.88 -23.61
CA THR A 46 3.56 11.51 -24.24
C THR A 46 3.47 13.01 -23.90
N PRO A 47 2.88 13.85 -24.77
CA PRO A 47 2.79 15.30 -24.53
C PRO A 47 2.02 15.69 -23.27
N ASP A 48 1.11 14.84 -22.82
CA ASP A 48 0.27 15.01 -21.62
C ASP A 48 0.78 14.22 -20.41
N ALA A 49 2.04 13.70 -20.48
CA ALA A 49 2.66 12.99 -19.38
C ALA A 49 2.78 13.87 -18.12
N ARG A 50 2.29 13.37 -16.99
CA ARG A 50 2.26 14.14 -15.73
C ARG A 50 2.43 13.28 -14.49
N LEU A 51 2.89 13.90 -13.41
CA LEU A 51 2.83 13.31 -12.08
C LEU A 51 1.40 13.43 -11.49
N GLY A 52 1.04 12.46 -10.65
CA GLY A 52 -0.03 12.67 -9.70
C GLY A 52 0.45 13.58 -8.56
N LEU A 53 -0.36 14.57 -8.22
CA LEU A 53 -0.08 15.53 -7.16
C LEU A 53 -1.14 15.44 -6.07
N TYR A 54 -0.81 15.92 -4.90
CA TYR A 54 -1.78 16.25 -3.87
C TYR A 54 -1.36 17.55 -3.17
N TYR A 55 -2.35 18.29 -2.72
CA TYR A 55 -2.18 19.50 -1.95
C TYR A 55 -2.66 19.23 -0.53
N TYR A 56 -1.75 19.39 0.43
CA TYR A 56 -2.06 19.15 1.84
C TYR A 56 -2.10 20.47 2.60
N GLU A 57 -3.26 20.78 3.15
CA GLU A 57 -3.45 21.90 4.05
C GLU A 57 -3.39 21.41 5.50
N MET A 58 -2.43 21.88 6.27
CA MET A 58 -2.29 21.50 7.67
C MET A 58 -3.46 22.03 8.49
N GLY A 59 -4.03 21.16 9.32
CA GLY A 59 -5.05 21.53 10.29
C GLY A 59 -4.46 22.05 11.59
N ALA A 60 -5.21 22.94 12.24
CA ALA A 60 -5.00 23.33 13.63
C ALA A 60 -6.36 23.31 14.34
N ALA A 61 -6.40 22.82 15.58
CA ALA A 61 -7.66 22.73 16.32
C ALA A 61 -8.41 24.07 16.33
N PRO A 62 -9.72 24.10 16.05
CA PRO A 62 -10.61 22.97 15.80
C PRO A 62 -10.66 22.51 14.31
N ARG A 63 -9.95 23.20 13.38
CA ARG A 63 -9.98 22.91 11.95
C ARG A 63 -9.20 21.62 11.61
N LYS A 64 -9.87 20.70 10.92
CA LYS A 64 -9.22 19.47 10.43
C LYS A 64 -8.32 19.75 9.21
N PRO A 65 -7.26 18.95 9.01
CA PRO A 65 -6.46 19.02 7.80
C PRO A 65 -7.29 18.64 6.57
N THR A 66 -6.95 19.24 5.42
CA THR A 66 -7.61 18.96 4.14
C THR A 66 -6.59 18.49 3.12
N ILE A 67 -6.97 17.50 2.31
CA ILE A 67 -6.15 17.00 1.20
C ILE A 67 -6.96 17.10 -0.09
N VAL A 68 -6.40 17.77 -1.09
CA VAL A 68 -6.93 17.79 -2.45
C VAL A 68 -6.03 16.95 -3.33
N TYR A 69 -6.59 15.93 -3.99
CA TYR A 69 -5.84 15.05 -4.89
C TYR A 69 -6.03 15.48 -6.34
N ASP A 70 -4.93 15.67 -7.05
CA ASP A 70 -4.85 15.86 -8.48
C ASP A 70 -3.98 14.76 -9.10
N ARG A 71 -4.56 13.56 -9.25
CA ARG A 71 -3.86 12.35 -9.73
C ARG A 71 -4.54 11.67 -10.92
N HIS A 72 -5.61 12.25 -11.43
CA HIS A 72 -6.28 11.72 -12.61
C HIS A 72 -5.34 11.75 -13.81
N GLN A 73 -5.32 10.68 -14.61
CA GLN A 73 -4.48 10.52 -15.79
C GLN A 73 -2.96 10.74 -15.54
N ALA A 74 -2.48 10.57 -14.30
CA ALA A 74 -1.05 10.57 -14.04
C ALA A 74 -0.35 9.43 -14.79
N SER A 75 0.91 9.63 -15.20
CA SER A 75 1.69 8.67 -16.00
C SER A 75 1.67 7.25 -15.44
N VAL A 76 1.68 7.10 -14.10
CA VAL A 76 1.57 5.79 -13.45
C VAL A 76 0.31 5.02 -13.85
N THR A 77 -0.79 5.70 -14.15
CA THR A 77 -2.05 5.04 -14.56
C THR A 77 -2.00 4.45 -15.96
N ARG A 78 -0.94 4.77 -16.73
CA ARG A 78 -0.72 4.33 -18.11
C ARG A 78 0.34 3.23 -18.23
N ILE A 79 0.89 2.73 -17.12
CA ILE A 79 1.86 1.64 -17.13
C ILE A 79 1.25 0.39 -17.78
N LYS A 80 2.03 -0.32 -18.59
CA LYS A 80 1.61 -1.55 -19.27
C LYS A 80 2.47 -2.72 -18.78
N MET A 81 1.91 -3.92 -18.73
CA MET A 81 2.66 -5.13 -18.39
C MET A 81 3.85 -5.36 -19.32
N SER A 82 3.72 -5.00 -20.61
CA SER A 82 4.80 -5.13 -21.61
C SER A 82 6.00 -4.19 -21.37
N GLU A 83 5.87 -3.20 -20.52
CA GLU A 83 6.95 -2.26 -20.16
C GLU A 83 7.73 -2.74 -18.92
N ILE A 84 7.27 -3.79 -18.26
CA ILE A 84 7.89 -4.34 -17.05
C ILE A 84 8.69 -5.58 -17.46
N PRO A 85 10.03 -5.58 -17.29
CA PRO A 85 10.87 -6.69 -17.71
C PRO A 85 10.64 -7.94 -16.84
N ASP A 86 10.69 -9.12 -17.44
CA ASP A 86 10.34 -10.37 -16.76
C ASP A 86 11.36 -10.80 -15.68
N ASP A 87 12.59 -10.30 -15.73
CA ASP A 87 13.63 -10.59 -14.75
C ASP A 87 13.28 -10.07 -13.34
N ILE A 88 12.40 -9.08 -13.24
CA ILE A 88 11.91 -8.54 -11.95
C ILE A 88 11.31 -9.62 -11.06
N TYR A 89 10.58 -10.59 -11.65
CA TYR A 89 9.89 -11.63 -10.88
C TYR A 89 10.83 -12.57 -10.13
N HIS A 90 12.06 -12.72 -10.62
CA HIS A 90 13.11 -13.56 -10.02
C HIS A 90 14.09 -12.76 -9.15
N SER A 91 14.07 -11.43 -9.23
CA SER A 91 14.98 -10.56 -8.49
C SER A 91 14.51 -10.23 -7.08
N ALA A 92 13.21 -10.39 -6.79
CA ALA A 92 12.62 -9.98 -5.53
C ALA A 92 12.10 -11.17 -4.71
N ARG A 93 12.43 -11.18 -3.41
CA ARG A 93 11.87 -12.14 -2.44
C ARG A 93 10.48 -11.76 -1.95
N MET A 94 10.11 -10.49 -2.08
CA MET A 94 8.81 -9.97 -1.65
C MET A 94 8.32 -8.91 -2.63
N PHE A 95 7.05 -8.97 -2.96
CA PHE A 95 6.34 -7.94 -3.69
C PHE A 95 5.27 -7.30 -2.79
N HIS A 96 5.29 -5.97 -2.70
CA HIS A 96 4.30 -5.22 -1.91
C HIS A 96 3.48 -4.30 -2.81
N THR A 97 2.16 -4.31 -2.62
CA THR A 97 1.26 -3.33 -3.24
C THR A 97 0.09 -3.03 -2.30
N SER A 98 -0.81 -2.14 -2.72
CA SER A 98 -1.94 -1.73 -1.88
C SER A 98 -3.23 -1.54 -2.67
N GLY A 99 -4.35 -1.48 -1.96
CA GLY A 99 -5.66 -1.18 -2.52
C GLY A 99 -5.72 0.16 -3.27
N ILE A 100 -4.85 1.13 -2.95
CA ILE A 100 -4.75 2.37 -3.73
C ILE A 100 -4.32 2.07 -5.17
N SER A 101 -3.32 1.21 -5.38
CA SER A 101 -2.86 0.84 -6.73
C SER A 101 -3.98 0.19 -7.54
N LEU A 102 -4.80 -0.66 -6.91
CA LEU A 102 -5.95 -1.30 -7.54
C LEU A 102 -7.08 -0.31 -7.89
N ALA A 103 -7.21 0.75 -7.11
CA ALA A 103 -8.33 1.70 -7.17
C ALA A 103 -8.12 2.88 -8.12
N LEU A 104 -6.90 3.12 -8.61
CA LEU A 104 -6.58 4.30 -9.41
C LEU A 104 -7.33 4.34 -10.76
N CYS A 105 -7.41 3.23 -11.45
CA CYS A 105 -8.18 3.01 -12.67
C CYS A 105 -8.15 1.53 -13.06
N GLN A 106 -9.00 1.13 -14.02
CA GLN A 106 -9.08 -0.27 -14.47
C GLN A 106 -7.74 -0.82 -14.99
N ASN A 107 -6.95 -0.01 -15.72
CA ASN A 107 -5.64 -0.44 -16.19
C ASN A 107 -4.71 -0.78 -15.00
N MET A 108 -4.65 0.09 -14.00
CA MET A 108 -3.82 -0.15 -12.80
C MET A 108 -4.29 -1.36 -12.00
N GLN A 109 -5.60 -1.58 -11.91
CA GLN A 109 -6.15 -2.79 -11.29
C GLN A 109 -5.65 -4.05 -12.00
N ASN A 110 -5.76 -4.09 -13.33
CA ASN A 110 -5.32 -5.23 -14.14
C ASN A 110 -3.81 -5.47 -13.98
N VAL A 111 -3.00 -4.42 -14.08
CA VAL A 111 -1.53 -4.50 -13.92
C VAL A 111 -1.16 -4.97 -12.51
N ALA A 112 -1.76 -4.40 -11.46
CA ALA A 112 -1.42 -4.77 -10.09
C ALA A 112 -1.82 -6.21 -9.75
N VAL A 113 -2.98 -6.67 -10.21
CA VAL A 113 -3.42 -8.06 -10.04
C VAL A 113 -2.49 -9.03 -10.80
N GLU A 114 -2.10 -8.69 -12.02
CA GLU A 114 -1.18 -9.53 -12.80
C GLU A 114 0.22 -9.58 -12.18
N LEU A 115 0.73 -8.46 -11.65
CA LEU A 115 1.98 -8.44 -10.89
C LEU A 115 1.92 -9.34 -9.66
N ILE A 116 0.84 -9.29 -8.88
CA ILE A 116 0.63 -10.18 -7.73
C ILE A 116 0.72 -11.65 -8.18
N ARG A 117 0.04 -12.02 -9.26
CA ARG A 117 0.02 -13.39 -9.78
C ARG A 117 1.41 -13.85 -10.23
N ARG A 118 2.12 -13.04 -11.01
CA ARG A 118 3.45 -13.40 -11.53
C ARG A 118 4.49 -13.49 -10.43
N PHE A 119 4.55 -12.53 -9.51
CA PHE A 119 5.44 -12.60 -8.35
C PHE A 119 5.14 -13.83 -7.48
N LYS A 120 3.84 -14.13 -7.25
CA LYS A 120 3.45 -15.33 -6.49
C LYS A 120 3.89 -16.62 -7.20
N ALA A 121 3.69 -16.71 -8.51
CA ALA A 121 4.11 -17.85 -9.32
C ALA A 121 5.64 -18.04 -9.34
N ALA A 122 6.41 -16.94 -9.28
CA ALA A 122 7.86 -16.96 -9.15
C ALA A 122 8.36 -17.25 -7.70
N GLY A 123 7.46 -17.49 -6.75
CA GLY A 123 7.80 -17.86 -5.37
C GLY A 123 8.04 -16.68 -4.42
N ALA A 124 7.76 -15.45 -4.84
CA ALA A 124 7.88 -14.29 -3.98
C ALA A 124 6.77 -14.27 -2.90
N THR A 125 7.08 -13.74 -1.74
CA THR A 125 6.11 -13.41 -0.70
C THR A 125 5.27 -12.21 -1.14
N ILE A 126 3.95 -12.33 -1.10
CA ILE A 126 3.04 -11.24 -1.45
C ILE A 126 2.62 -10.50 -0.19
N SER A 127 2.92 -9.22 -0.14
CA SER A 127 2.51 -8.29 0.92
C SER A 127 1.47 -7.31 0.36
N PHE A 128 0.34 -7.17 1.01
CA PHE A 128 -0.77 -6.33 0.57
C PHE A 128 -1.32 -5.47 1.71
N ASP A 129 -1.48 -4.17 1.45
CA ASP A 129 -2.19 -3.25 2.34
C ASP A 129 -3.56 -2.91 1.73
N VAL A 130 -4.63 -3.27 2.41
CA VAL A 130 -6.01 -2.98 1.95
C VAL A 130 -6.20 -1.49 1.69
N ASN A 131 -5.70 -0.64 2.54
CA ASN A 131 -5.59 0.81 2.37
C ASN A 131 -6.77 1.44 1.64
N TYR A 132 -8.00 1.11 2.06
CA TYR A 132 -9.23 1.55 1.41
C TYR A 132 -9.36 3.07 1.35
N ARG A 133 -9.82 3.56 0.24
CA ARG A 133 -10.06 4.99 -0.02
C ARG A 133 -11.42 5.21 -0.69
N ALA A 134 -12.40 5.67 0.08
CA ALA A 134 -13.78 5.90 -0.39
C ALA A 134 -13.90 6.89 -1.56
N ASN A 135 -12.90 7.75 -1.77
CA ASN A 135 -12.86 8.67 -2.90
C ASN A 135 -12.33 8.06 -4.21
N LEU A 136 -11.94 6.80 -4.21
CA LEU A 136 -11.46 6.10 -5.41
C LEU A 136 -12.45 5.06 -5.92
N TRP A 137 -13.09 4.32 -5.03
CA TRP A 137 -14.01 3.24 -5.38
C TRP A 137 -15.01 2.96 -4.27
N SER A 138 -16.09 2.23 -4.57
CA SER A 138 -17.06 1.80 -3.60
C SER A 138 -16.49 0.69 -2.69
N GLU A 139 -17.09 0.49 -1.51
CA GLU A 139 -16.72 -0.63 -0.63
C GLU A 139 -17.01 -1.98 -1.28
N GLU A 140 -18.06 -2.07 -2.08
CA GLU A 140 -18.46 -3.29 -2.76
C GLU A 140 -17.43 -3.68 -3.83
N ASP A 141 -17.04 -2.74 -4.71
CA ASP A 141 -16.02 -2.98 -5.73
C ASP A 141 -14.66 -3.29 -5.09
N ALA A 142 -14.31 -2.55 -4.03
CA ALA A 142 -13.09 -2.79 -3.28
C ALA A 142 -13.05 -4.20 -2.69
N ARG A 143 -14.13 -4.60 -2.01
CA ARG A 143 -14.25 -5.92 -1.42
C ARG A 143 -14.11 -7.01 -2.47
N LYS A 144 -14.92 -6.93 -3.54
CA LYS A 144 -14.92 -7.92 -4.62
C LYS A 144 -13.52 -8.12 -5.20
N THR A 145 -12.85 -7.03 -5.57
CA THR A 145 -11.52 -7.08 -6.17
C THR A 145 -10.47 -7.61 -5.19
N ILE A 146 -10.53 -7.19 -3.92
CA ILE A 146 -9.55 -7.61 -2.93
C ILE A 146 -9.75 -9.07 -2.52
N GLU A 147 -10.99 -9.54 -2.35
CA GLU A 147 -11.28 -10.96 -2.06
C GLU A 147 -10.74 -11.90 -3.13
N GLU A 148 -10.70 -11.48 -4.42
CA GLU A 148 -10.10 -12.27 -5.50
C GLU A 148 -8.59 -12.48 -5.35
N ILE A 149 -7.87 -11.54 -4.74
CA ILE A 149 -6.42 -11.62 -4.56
C ILE A 149 -5.98 -12.12 -3.19
N LEU A 150 -6.85 -12.06 -2.16
CA LEU A 150 -6.52 -12.49 -0.80
C LEU A 150 -5.91 -13.90 -0.71
N PRO A 151 -6.36 -14.92 -1.48
CA PRO A 151 -5.72 -16.24 -1.48
C PRO A 151 -4.25 -16.25 -1.97
N LEU A 152 -3.80 -15.19 -2.63
CA LEU A 152 -2.41 -15.04 -3.08
C LEU A 152 -1.55 -14.27 -2.06
N VAL A 153 -2.17 -13.60 -1.09
CA VAL A 153 -1.51 -12.73 -0.13
C VAL A 153 -0.93 -13.53 1.04
N ASP A 154 0.34 -13.33 1.32
CA ASP A 154 1.02 -13.94 2.48
C ASP A 154 1.03 -13.01 3.70
N VAL A 155 1.18 -11.69 3.48
CA VAL A 155 1.21 -10.67 4.53
C VAL A 155 0.15 -9.62 4.24
N LEU A 156 -0.83 -9.51 5.12
CA LEU A 156 -1.98 -8.60 4.98
C LEU A 156 -1.92 -7.48 6.01
N PHE A 157 -1.98 -6.24 5.54
CA PHE A 157 -2.24 -5.08 6.38
C PHE A 157 -3.69 -4.65 6.21
N VAL A 158 -4.44 -4.62 7.31
CA VAL A 158 -5.86 -4.24 7.30
C VAL A 158 -6.27 -3.64 8.64
N SER A 159 -7.04 -2.55 8.63
CA SER A 159 -7.59 -1.99 9.86
C SER A 159 -8.79 -2.79 10.36
N GLU A 160 -9.01 -2.78 11.67
CA GLU A 160 -10.20 -3.39 12.27
C GLU A 160 -11.49 -2.80 11.69
N GLU A 161 -11.54 -1.47 11.54
CA GLU A 161 -12.70 -0.78 10.94
C GLU A 161 -13.00 -1.29 9.53
N THR A 162 -11.99 -1.40 8.67
CA THR A 162 -12.13 -1.92 7.31
C THR A 162 -12.58 -3.38 7.32
N SER A 163 -12.03 -4.19 8.21
CA SER A 163 -12.42 -5.60 8.35
C SER A 163 -13.90 -5.75 8.70
N ARG A 164 -14.38 -4.97 9.64
CA ARG A 164 -15.80 -4.99 10.06
C ARG A 164 -16.72 -4.44 8.98
N ARG A 165 -16.39 -3.27 8.45
CA ARG A 165 -17.28 -2.53 7.56
C ARG A 165 -17.31 -3.12 6.16
N MET A 166 -16.16 -3.38 5.55
CA MET A 166 -16.05 -3.85 4.16
C MET A 166 -16.14 -5.38 4.07
N PHE A 167 -15.35 -6.11 4.88
CA PHE A 167 -15.29 -7.58 4.82
C PHE A 167 -16.33 -8.27 5.72
N LYS A 168 -17.17 -7.49 6.44
CA LYS A 168 -18.24 -8.00 7.33
C LYS A 168 -17.72 -8.95 8.41
N LYS A 169 -16.46 -8.80 8.83
CA LYS A 169 -15.88 -9.62 9.88
C LYS A 169 -16.50 -9.26 11.24
N THR A 170 -16.69 -10.26 12.08
CA THR A 170 -17.29 -10.15 13.42
C THR A 170 -16.35 -10.72 14.48
N GLY A 171 -16.68 -10.51 15.77
CA GLY A 171 -15.84 -10.96 16.86
C GLY A 171 -14.88 -9.87 17.38
N ASP A 172 -13.94 -10.23 18.26
CA ASP A 172 -12.90 -9.32 18.70
C ASP A 172 -11.78 -9.16 17.68
N LEU A 173 -10.82 -8.27 17.93
CA LEU A 173 -9.72 -8.01 16.98
C LEU A 173 -8.91 -9.28 16.66
N LYS A 174 -8.67 -10.11 17.66
CA LYS A 174 -7.88 -11.34 17.49
C LYS A 174 -8.62 -12.36 16.62
N GLU A 175 -9.92 -12.52 16.85
CA GLU A 175 -10.78 -13.39 16.03
C GLU A 175 -10.84 -12.90 14.58
N ILE A 176 -10.98 -11.59 14.36
CA ILE A 176 -10.94 -10.97 13.03
C ILE A 176 -9.60 -11.27 12.34
N MET A 177 -8.48 -11.08 13.01
CA MET A 177 -7.16 -11.32 12.42
C MET A 177 -6.97 -12.82 12.08
N LYS A 178 -7.35 -13.74 12.96
CA LYS A 178 -7.34 -15.19 12.71
C LYS A 178 -8.19 -15.59 11.52
N SER A 179 -9.36 -14.95 11.35
CA SER A 179 -10.27 -15.29 10.26
C SER A 179 -9.67 -15.11 8.87
N TYR A 180 -8.74 -14.16 8.68
CA TYR A 180 -8.05 -14.00 7.40
C TYR A 180 -7.11 -15.17 7.08
N ALA A 181 -6.47 -15.74 8.09
CA ALA A 181 -5.69 -16.96 7.92
C ALA A 181 -6.56 -18.16 7.59
N THR A 182 -7.69 -18.30 8.27
CA THR A 182 -8.64 -19.41 8.06
C THR A 182 -9.32 -19.33 6.69
N ASP A 183 -9.80 -18.13 6.30
CA ASP A 183 -10.63 -17.96 5.12
C ASP A 183 -9.82 -17.86 3.83
N TYR A 184 -8.59 -17.30 3.89
CA TYR A 184 -7.79 -17.00 2.71
C TYR A 184 -6.36 -17.57 2.73
N GLY A 185 -5.94 -18.19 3.83
CA GLY A 185 -4.58 -18.73 3.96
C GLY A 185 -3.50 -17.68 4.20
N VAL A 186 -3.86 -16.48 4.64
CA VAL A 186 -2.90 -15.41 4.97
C VAL A 186 -2.00 -15.85 6.11
N LYS A 187 -0.68 -15.73 5.96
CA LYS A 187 0.31 -16.18 6.95
C LYS A 187 0.53 -15.19 8.07
N ILE A 188 0.50 -13.89 7.73
CA ILE A 188 0.71 -12.79 8.68
C ILE A 188 -0.37 -11.74 8.44
N VAL A 189 -1.08 -11.37 9.51
CA VAL A 189 -2.04 -10.26 9.50
C VAL A 189 -1.54 -9.17 10.43
N ALA A 190 -1.45 -7.94 9.94
CA ALA A 190 -1.00 -6.79 10.72
C ALA A 190 -2.06 -5.70 10.71
N THR A 191 -2.25 -5.07 11.86
CA THR A 191 -3.15 -3.92 12.01
C THR A 191 -2.51 -2.86 12.89
N THR A 192 -2.89 -1.62 12.67
CA THR A 192 -2.51 -0.51 13.53
C THR A 192 -3.72 -0.02 14.32
N GLN A 193 -3.50 0.37 15.57
CA GLN A 193 -4.51 1.00 16.41
C GLN A 193 -4.06 2.43 16.71
N ARG A 194 -4.91 3.39 16.37
CA ARG A 194 -4.64 4.82 16.53
C ARG A 194 -5.78 5.50 17.26
N THR A 195 -5.46 6.21 18.34
CA THR A 195 -6.37 7.12 19.01
C THR A 195 -5.95 8.55 18.72
N VAL A 196 -6.85 9.34 18.15
CA VAL A 196 -6.62 10.75 17.86
C VAL A 196 -7.00 11.57 19.08
N LEU A 197 -6.01 12.19 19.75
CA LEU A 197 -6.20 13.09 20.89
C LEU A 197 -6.46 14.53 20.42
N SER A 198 -5.72 14.94 19.38
CA SER A 198 -5.88 16.22 18.69
C SER A 198 -5.31 16.10 17.25
N PRO A 199 -5.45 17.12 16.40
CA PRO A 199 -4.83 17.09 15.05
C PRO A 199 -3.33 16.80 15.04
N ARG A 200 -2.63 17.10 16.13
CA ARG A 200 -1.19 16.92 16.27
C ARG A 200 -0.76 15.92 17.33
N LYS A 201 -1.69 15.32 18.07
CA LYS A 201 -1.38 14.39 19.16
C LYS A 201 -2.15 13.09 19.00
N HIS A 202 -1.42 11.99 18.91
CA HIS A 202 -2.02 10.66 18.75
C HIS A 202 -1.40 9.66 19.74
N ASN A 203 -2.17 8.62 20.06
CA ASN A 203 -1.63 7.37 20.56
C ASN A 203 -1.58 6.39 19.40
N PHE A 204 -0.58 5.52 19.39
CA PHE A 204 -0.36 4.58 18.30
C PHE A 204 0.22 3.27 18.82
N THR A 205 -0.28 2.15 18.32
CA THR A 205 0.32 0.82 18.51
C THR A 205 0.02 -0.06 17.29
N SER A 206 0.64 -1.20 17.21
CA SER A 206 0.38 -2.21 16.18
C SER A 206 0.23 -3.59 16.78
N VAL A 207 -0.56 -4.42 16.12
CA VAL A 207 -0.76 -5.83 16.46
C VAL A 207 -0.46 -6.65 15.20
N LEU A 208 0.29 -7.73 15.37
CA LEU A 208 0.58 -8.70 14.33
C LEU A 208 0.11 -10.08 14.80
N TYR A 209 -0.54 -10.83 13.92
CA TYR A 209 -0.86 -12.24 14.09
C TYR A 209 -0.03 -13.08 13.13
N SER A 210 0.62 -14.11 13.64
CA SER A 210 1.32 -15.12 12.87
C SER A 210 0.50 -16.42 12.86
N ALA A 211 -0.01 -16.81 11.70
CA ALA A 211 -0.76 -18.06 11.57
C ALA A 211 0.12 -19.30 11.81
N GLN A 212 1.41 -19.26 11.41
CA GLN A 212 2.33 -20.36 11.61
C GLN A 212 2.57 -20.66 13.10
N GLN A 213 2.59 -19.62 13.93
CA GLN A 213 2.86 -19.75 15.37
C GLN A 213 1.59 -19.72 16.21
N ASP A 214 0.43 -19.45 15.60
CA ASP A 214 -0.84 -19.11 16.26
C ASP A 214 -0.64 -18.10 17.41
N ALA A 215 0.16 -17.07 17.15
CA ALA A 215 0.58 -16.11 18.17
C ALA A 215 0.35 -14.66 17.74
N PHE A 216 0.07 -13.81 18.75
CA PHE A 216 -0.08 -12.37 18.58
C PHE A 216 1.14 -11.64 19.16
N TYR A 217 1.60 -10.65 18.43
CA TYR A 217 2.67 -9.74 18.82
C TYR A 217 2.12 -8.33 18.84
N THR A 218 2.33 -7.62 19.94
CA THR A 218 1.84 -6.25 20.11
C THR A 218 2.99 -5.35 20.51
N GLU A 219 3.15 -4.24 19.78
CA GLU A 219 4.12 -3.21 20.17
C GLU A 219 3.63 -2.46 21.41
N PRO A 220 4.53 -2.07 22.31
CA PRO A 220 4.19 -1.15 23.40
C PRO A 220 3.55 0.13 22.82
N PRO A 221 2.48 0.64 23.42
CA PRO A 221 1.81 1.80 22.87
C PRO A 221 2.67 3.07 22.98
N TYR A 222 2.85 3.75 21.87
CA TYR A 222 3.37 5.10 21.84
C TYR A 222 2.25 6.06 22.22
N THR A 223 2.40 6.79 23.31
CA THR A 223 1.37 7.70 23.82
C THR A 223 1.74 9.15 23.58
N ASN A 224 0.74 9.96 23.24
CA ASN A 224 0.87 11.41 23.09
C ASN A 224 1.99 11.84 22.11
N ILE A 225 2.16 11.07 21.03
CA ILE A 225 3.16 11.38 19.99
C ILE A 225 2.76 12.59 19.17
N ASP A 226 3.73 13.40 18.78
CA ASP A 226 3.54 14.50 17.85
C ASP A 226 3.45 13.97 16.42
N VAL A 227 2.40 14.36 15.71
CA VAL A 227 2.25 14.05 14.28
C VAL A 227 2.91 15.16 13.47
N ILE A 228 4.04 14.85 12.83
CA ILE A 228 4.82 15.79 12.00
C ILE A 228 4.34 15.74 10.55
N ASP A 229 4.16 14.53 10.01
CA ASP A 229 3.70 14.25 8.66
C ASP A 229 2.49 13.30 8.65
N ARG A 230 1.66 13.41 7.60
CA ARG A 230 0.50 12.53 7.36
C ARG A 230 0.50 11.98 5.95
#